data_11fa1fb374a8addcd31d0e43edfcfaa6
#
_entry.id   11fa1fb374a8addcd31d0e43edfcfaa6
#
_cell.length_a   1.000
_cell.length_b   1.000
_cell.length_c   1.000
_cell.angle_alpha   90.00
_cell.angle_beta   90.00
_cell.angle_gamma   90.00
#
_symmetry.space_group_name_H-M   'P 1'
#
loop_
_entity.id
_entity.type
_entity.pdbx_description
1 polymer ?
#
loop_
_entity_poly.entity_id
_entity_poly.type
_entity_poly.pdbx_seq_one_letter_code
_entity_poly.pdbx_strand_id
1 'polypeptide(L)'
;MPPGKPGYQDQFLTPMDLFFEVSRGQPYLLPLEEQTQVGLDPETWFLEITPDVAPWISEIGQSRLRESGTAINYEMLLELGGENAVRYFKAMQCNNDRPKGGSCSNALWEGVPLKAVLECFVGSLTDVRRVFYWGFHKEEKHYFASSLPINRVLDTPPGQLPVFLAYKMNGQKIPVERGGPVRMIVPEAYGFKSIKWLQHMVLTNNYQANDTYALHNNDPDSYMKTVARINVHGQREFEKGSSIRLNGIAMVGMSGLKKIEYWMRPDQGTHGHLEPDDPAWETASWTELSYESPPKNNWGGDLPDGKLPDGVEQIHAASGRPVIWPIPYSWVLWKVMLPAQEPGTYEFYVRAVDGNGNAQPQPRPNRQSGYADIASVQVTVKP
;
A
#
# COMPACT_ATOMS: atom_id res chain seq x y z
N MET A 1 -6.76 -8.53 -16.08
CA MET A 1 -6.44 -8.91 -14.70
C MET A 1 -7.38 -10.01 -14.28
N PRO A 2 -6.96 -11.09 -13.65
CA PRO A 2 -7.91 -12.00 -13.07
C PRO A 2 -8.76 -11.22 -12.06
N PRO A 3 -10.07 -11.43 -11.99
CA PRO A 3 -10.89 -10.83 -10.95
C PRO A 3 -10.32 -11.25 -9.60
N GLY A 4 -10.14 -10.28 -8.69
CA GLY A 4 -9.71 -10.58 -7.33
C GLY A 4 -10.61 -11.65 -6.74
N LYS A 5 -10.04 -12.58 -5.97
CA LYS A 5 -10.84 -13.63 -5.34
C LYS A 5 -11.87 -12.97 -4.38
N PRO A 6 -13.10 -13.49 -4.29
CA PRO A 6 -14.10 -12.99 -3.36
C PRO A 6 -13.59 -13.03 -1.90
N GLY A 7 -13.91 -12.02 -1.10
CA GLY A 7 -13.72 -12.05 0.35
C GLY A 7 -12.43 -11.43 0.91
N TYR A 8 -11.46 -11.00 0.07
CA TYR A 8 -10.21 -10.41 0.60
C TYR A 8 -10.42 -9.05 1.31
N GLN A 9 -11.49 -8.34 0.99
CA GLN A 9 -11.86 -7.06 1.63
C GLN A 9 -12.82 -7.23 2.83
N ASP A 10 -12.99 -8.44 3.33
CA ASP A 10 -13.84 -8.74 4.49
C ASP A 10 -13.01 -8.92 5.78
N GLN A 11 -11.69 -8.77 5.70
CA GLN A 11 -10.76 -8.88 6.82
C GLN A 11 -9.88 -7.64 6.93
N PHE A 12 -9.44 -7.33 8.15
CA PHE A 12 -8.53 -6.20 8.35
C PHE A 12 -7.17 -6.45 7.69
N LEU A 13 -6.56 -7.61 7.88
CA LEU A 13 -5.39 -8.04 7.13
C LEU A 13 -5.78 -8.98 6.00
N THR A 14 -5.22 -8.76 4.85
CA THR A 14 -5.42 -9.60 3.67
C THR A 14 -4.60 -10.88 3.78
N PRO A 15 -5.19 -12.07 3.62
CA PRO A 15 -4.46 -13.34 3.53
C PRO A 15 -3.37 -13.28 2.45
N MET A 16 -2.27 -14.00 2.68
CA MET A 16 -1.08 -13.97 1.82
C MET A 16 -1.42 -14.36 0.37
N ASP A 17 -2.25 -15.40 0.19
CA ASP A 17 -2.65 -15.90 -1.14
C ASP A 17 -3.60 -14.97 -1.88
N LEU A 18 -4.34 -14.12 -1.15
CA LEU A 18 -5.30 -13.15 -1.68
C LEU A 18 -4.71 -11.74 -1.83
N PHE A 19 -3.51 -11.52 -1.32
CA PHE A 19 -2.87 -10.21 -1.39
C PHE A 19 -2.69 -9.79 -2.84
N PHE A 20 -3.21 -8.60 -3.18
CA PHE A 20 -3.17 -8.08 -4.54
C PHE A 20 -1.73 -7.82 -4.98
N GLU A 21 -1.43 -8.22 -6.19
CA GLU A 21 -0.14 -8.02 -6.80
C GLU A 21 -0.25 -7.31 -8.15
N VAL A 22 0.51 -6.22 -8.29
CA VAL A 22 0.88 -5.67 -9.60
C VAL A 22 2.21 -6.29 -9.97
N SER A 23 2.18 -7.26 -10.88
CA SER A 23 3.41 -7.88 -11.32
C SER A 23 4.12 -7.06 -12.39
N ARG A 24 5.45 -6.95 -12.23
CA ARG A 24 6.33 -6.45 -13.27
C ARG A 24 7.37 -7.53 -13.54
N GLY A 25 7.35 -8.09 -14.76
CA GLY A 25 8.28 -9.14 -15.17
C GLY A 25 8.07 -10.51 -14.52
N GLN A 26 7.16 -10.65 -13.55
CA GLN A 26 6.77 -11.90 -12.89
C GLN A 26 7.93 -12.84 -12.55
N PRO A 27 8.97 -12.41 -11.79
CA PRO A 27 10.15 -13.22 -11.55
C PRO A 27 9.84 -14.53 -10.79
N TYR A 28 8.69 -14.63 -10.11
CA TYR A 28 8.23 -15.86 -9.49
C TYR A 28 7.84 -16.97 -10.48
N LEU A 29 7.72 -16.65 -11.76
CA LEU A 29 7.53 -17.66 -12.82
C LEU A 29 8.85 -18.25 -13.34
N LEU A 30 9.99 -17.73 -12.90
CA LEU A 30 11.30 -18.33 -13.19
C LEU A 30 11.39 -19.72 -12.52
N PRO A 31 12.12 -20.70 -13.11
CA PRO A 31 12.50 -21.91 -12.43
C PRO A 31 13.21 -21.60 -11.09
N LEU A 32 13.03 -22.43 -10.07
CA LEU A 32 13.63 -22.22 -8.74
C LEU A 32 15.14 -22.03 -8.79
N GLU A 33 15.84 -22.80 -9.62
CA GLU A 33 17.28 -22.64 -9.82
C GLU A 33 17.64 -21.25 -10.34
N GLU A 34 16.89 -20.71 -11.30
CA GLU A 34 17.09 -19.37 -11.82
C GLU A 34 16.75 -18.30 -10.77
N GLN A 35 15.66 -18.50 -9.99
CA GLN A 35 15.34 -17.61 -8.86
C GLN A 35 16.50 -17.53 -7.87
N THR A 36 17.11 -18.67 -7.52
CA THR A 36 18.27 -18.73 -6.63
C THR A 36 19.47 -18.01 -7.25
N GLN A 37 19.78 -18.24 -8.53
CA GLN A 37 20.90 -17.60 -9.22
C GLN A 37 20.79 -16.07 -9.24
N VAL A 38 19.58 -15.53 -9.41
CA VAL A 38 19.34 -14.09 -9.47
C VAL A 38 19.05 -13.44 -8.12
N GLY A 39 19.17 -14.17 -7.01
CA GLY A 39 19.03 -13.62 -5.66
C GLY A 39 17.58 -13.39 -5.22
N LEU A 40 16.63 -14.20 -5.67
CA LEU A 40 15.24 -14.19 -5.21
C LEU A 40 14.97 -15.17 -4.08
N ASP A 41 15.98 -15.90 -3.65
CA ASP A 41 15.96 -16.80 -2.50
C ASP A 41 16.67 -16.12 -1.31
N PRO A 42 16.21 -16.28 -0.06
CA PRO A 42 16.88 -15.72 1.12
C PRO A 42 18.37 -16.07 1.23
N GLU A 43 18.77 -17.28 0.82
CA GLU A 43 20.18 -17.74 0.91
C GLU A 43 21.10 -17.03 -0.09
N THR A 44 20.55 -16.54 -1.19
CA THR A 44 21.32 -15.90 -2.27
C THR A 44 20.97 -14.42 -2.47
N TRP A 45 20.00 -13.92 -1.71
CA TRP A 45 19.62 -12.52 -1.77
C TRP A 45 20.77 -11.60 -1.38
N PHE A 46 20.85 -10.48 -2.06
CA PHE A 46 21.83 -9.44 -1.82
C PHE A 46 21.23 -8.04 -1.99
N LEU A 47 21.83 -7.07 -1.32
CA LEU A 47 21.56 -5.65 -1.55
C LEU A 47 22.88 -4.93 -1.80
N GLU A 48 23.01 -4.33 -2.96
CA GLU A 48 24.10 -3.43 -3.29
C GLU A 48 23.72 -1.99 -2.97
N ILE A 49 24.68 -1.25 -2.40
CA ILE A 49 24.55 0.19 -2.13
C ILE A 49 25.79 0.90 -2.63
N THR A 50 25.63 1.80 -3.59
CA THR A 50 26.72 2.49 -4.23
C THR A 50 26.51 4.02 -4.26
N PRO A 51 27.58 4.82 -4.36
CA PRO A 51 27.43 6.22 -4.77
C PRO A 51 27.02 6.29 -6.23
N ASP A 52 26.46 7.42 -6.63
CA ASP A 52 26.15 7.72 -8.03
C ASP A 52 27.42 8.05 -8.81
N VAL A 53 27.30 8.09 -10.14
CA VAL A 53 28.38 8.46 -11.06
C VAL A 53 28.36 9.96 -11.37
N ALA A 54 29.47 10.48 -11.92
CA ALA A 54 29.55 11.89 -12.33
C ALA A 54 28.37 12.27 -13.27
N PRO A 55 27.81 13.47 -13.14
CA PRO A 55 28.20 14.56 -12.23
C PRO A 55 27.56 14.49 -10.82
N TRP A 56 26.82 13.46 -10.49
CA TRP A 56 25.97 13.36 -9.29
C TRP A 56 26.62 12.56 -8.14
N ILE A 57 27.95 12.50 -8.13
CA ILE A 57 28.70 11.76 -7.11
C ILE A 57 28.41 12.32 -5.71
N SER A 58 28.14 11.41 -4.78
CA SER A 58 28.14 11.67 -3.34
C SER A 58 29.25 10.88 -2.68
N GLU A 59 29.78 11.39 -1.57
CA GLU A 59 30.75 10.65 -0.77
C GLU A 59 30.02 9.81 0.27
N ILE A 60 30.30 8.52 0.29
CA ILE A 60 29.75 7.58 1.26
C ILE A 60 30.88 6.84 1.97
N GLY A 61 30.66 6.43 3.21
CA GLY A 61 31.68 5.76 4.01
C GLY A 61 32.13 4.43 3.40
N GLN A 62 31.17 3.59 2.98
CA GLN A 62 31.46 2.29 2.39
C GLN A 62 30.42 1.88 1.35
N SER A 63 30.88 1.50 0.16
CA SER A 63 30.04 0.84 -0.83
C SER A 63 29.83 -0.63 -0.49
N ARG A 64 28.69 -1.15 -0.90
CA ARG A 64 28.31 -2.55 -0.74
C ARG A 64 28.09 -3.17 -2.12
N LEU A 65 28.96 -4.06 -2.54
CA LEU A 65 28.96 -4.62 -3.87
C LEU A 65 29.05 -6.15 -3.84
N ARG A 66 28.30 -6.80 -4.71
CA ARG A 66 28.34 -8.27 -4.84
C ARG A 66 29.70 -8.74 -5.36
N GLU A 67 30.26 -8.03 -6.33
CA GLU A 67 31.53 -8.35 -6.94
C GLU A 67 32.69 -8.37 -5.91
N SER A 68 32.68 -7.45 -4.94
CA SER A 68 33.68 -7.42 -3.86
C SER A 68 33.34 -8.29 -2.67
N GLY A 69 32.21 -9.01 -2.69
CA GLY A 69 31.74 -9.81 -1.58
C GLY A 69 31.26 -9.00 -0.37
N THR A 70 31.02 -7.69 -0.54
CA THR A 70 30.59 -6.79 0.56
C THR A 70 29.11 -6.46 0.53
N ALA A 71 28.34 -6.92 -0.47
CA ALA A 71 26.89 -6.74 -0.52
C ALA A 71 26.23 -7.25 0.76
N ILE A 72 25.17 -6.57 1.20
CA ILE A 72 24.40 -6.98 2.36
C ILE A 72 23.62 -8.23 1.99
N ASN A 73 23.75 -9.30 2.77
CA ASN A 73 22.98 -10.53 2.59
C ASN A 73 21.78 -10.56 3.55
N TYR A 74 20.93 -11.58 3.39
CA TYR A 74 19.72 -11.73 4.18
C TYR A 74 19.98 -11.94 5.68
N GLU A 75 21.01 -12.70 6.02
CA GLU A 75 21.41 -12.97 7.41
C GLU A 75 21.86 -11.69 8.12
N MET A 76 22.73 -10.89 7.49
CA MET A 76 23.14 -9.57 8.00
C MET A 76 21.94 -8.65 8.25
N LEU A 77 20.94 -8.68 7.36
CA LEU A 77 19.73 -7.89 7.55
C LEU A 77 18.89 -8.39 8.73
N LEU A 78 18.80 -9.70 8.93
CA LEU A 78 18.09 -10.29 10.08
C LEU A 78 18.81 -10.01 11.40
N GLU A 79 20.15 -10.10 11.44
CA GLU A 79 20.95 -9.76 12.61
C GLU A 79 20.73 -8.31 13.04
N LEU A 80 20.80 -7.36 12.08
CA LEU A 80 20.50 -5.97 12.35
C LEU A 80 19.05 -5.79 12.81
N GLY A 81 18.12 -6.60 12.30
CA GLY A 81 16.72 -6.64 12.70
C GLY A 81 16.50 -7.11 14.14
N GLY A 82 17.41 -7.86 14.72
CA GLY A 82 17.30 -8.35 16.11
C GLY A 82 17.05 -7.23 17.12
N GLU A 83 17.71 -6.08 16.93
CA GLU A 83 17.59 -4.90 17.81
C GLU A 83 16.78 -3.75 17.19
N ASN A 84 16.67 -3.71 15.86
CA ASN A 84 16.14 -2.56 15.12
C ASN A 84 14.83 -2.85 14.39
N ALA A 85 14.27 -4.06 14.51
CA ALA A 85 13.06 -4.39 13.76
C ALA A 85 11.87 -3.52 14.17
N VAL A 86 11.19 -3.01 13.18
CA VAL A 86 9.90 -2.33 13.31
C VAL A 86 8.79 -3.16 12.70
N ARG A 87 7.57 -3.02 13.25
CA ARG A 87 6.38 -3.71 12.76
C ARG A 87 5.25 -2.71 12.66
N TYR A 88 4.63 -2.60 11.48
CA TYR A 88 3.44 -1.78 11.35
C TYR A 88 2.52 -2.22 10.21
N PHE A 89 1.27 -1.83 10.30
CA PHE A 89 0.28 -2.03 9.26
C PHE A 89 0.51 -1.03 8.11
N LYS A 90 0.48 -1.54 6.90
CA LYS A 90 0.52 -0.71 5.71
C LYS A 90 -0.30 -1.37 4.59
N ALA A 91 -1.29 -0.64 4.10
CA ALA A 91 -2.02 -1.04 2.91
C ALA A 91 -1.22 -0.71 1.65
N MET A 92 -1.09 -1.69 0.77
CA MET A 92 -0.54 -1.51 -0.57
C MET A 92 -1.69 -1.18 -1.52
N GLN A 93 -1.69 0.02 -2.05
CA GLN A 93 -2.64 0.45 -3.06
C GLN A 93 -1.89 0.87 -4.32
N CYS A 94 -2.31 0.37 -5.47
CA CYS A 94 -1.83 0.86 -6.75
C CYS A 94 -2.34 2.30 -6.95
N ASN A 95 -1.49 3.21 -7.41
CA ASN A 95 -1.93 4.56 -7.73
C ASN A 95 -2.91 4.64 -8.91
N ASN A 96 -2.98 3.58 -9.70
CA ASN A 96 -3.97 3.39 -10.77
C ASN A 96 -5.21 2.59 -10.32
N ASP A 97 -5.38 2.37 -9.02
CA ASP A 97 -6.55 1.69 -8.47
C ASP A 97 -7.79 2.56 -8.66
N ARG A 98 -8.62 2.16 -9.63
CA ARG A 98 -9.89 2.83 -9.94
C ARG A 98 -10.99 2.44 -8.95
N PRO A 99 -12.11 3.18 -8.85
CA PRO A 99 -13.20 2.88 -7.92
C PRO A 99 -13.74 1.45 -7.97
N LYS A 100 -13.68 0.82 -9.13
CA LYS A 100 -14.11 -0.59 -9.35
C LYS A 100 -12.93 -1.58 -9.34
N GLY A 101 -11.70 -1.12 -8.95
CA GLY A 101 -10.48 -1.87 -9.17
C GLY A 101 -10.25 -3.03 -8.20
N GLY A 102 -10.04 -2.75 -6.94
CA GLY A 102 -9.60 -3.75 -5.95
C GLY A 102 -8.10 -4.01 -5.97
N SER A 103 -7.33 -3.07 -6.53
CA SER A 103 -5.86 -3.12 -6.56
C SER A 103 -5.25 -2.61 -5.25
N CYS A 104 -5.75 -3.11 -4.13
CA CYS A 104 -5.28 -2.76 -2.79
C CYS A 104 -5.36 -3.96 -1.85
N SER A 105 -4.46 -4.03 -0.89
CA SER A 105 -4.43 -5.05 0.15
C SER A 105 -3.76 -4.49 1.40
N ASN A 106 -4.09 -5.00 2.58
CA ASN A 106 -3.52 -4.54 3.84
C ASN A 106 -2.75 -5.66 4.51
N ALA A 107 -1.55 -5.36 5.00
CA ALA A 107 -0.72 -6.34 5.70
C ALA A 107 0.01 -5.71 6.89
N LEU A 108 0.42 -6.58 7.80
CA LEU A 108 1.42 -6.31 8.83
C LEU A 108 2.80 -6.60 8.24
N TRP A 109 3.67 -5.60 8.23
CA TRP A 109 5.03 -5.70 7.72
C TRP A 109 6.02 -5.66 8.88
N GLU A 110 7.09 -6.45 8.78
CA GLU A 110 8.21 -6.45 9.71
C GLU A 110 9.53 -6.32 8.96
N GLY A 111 10.41 -5.44 9.43
CA GLY A 111 11.70 -5.22 8.80
C GLY A 111 12.58 -4.23 9.53
N VAL A 112 13.68 -3.83 8.91
CA VAL A 112 14.70 -2.93 9.47
C VAL A 112 14.57 -1.54 8.87
N PRO A 113 14.49 -0.46 9.68
CA PRO A 113 14.51 0.91 9.18
C PRO A 113 15.69 1.13 8.22
N LEU A 114 15.42 1.75 7.06
CA LEU A 114 16.47 2.02 6.08
C LEU A 114 17.58 2.91 6.68
N LYS A 115 17.24 3.79 7.61
CA LYS A 115 18.22 4.56 8.38
C LYS A 115 19.23 3.65 9.06
N ALA A 116 18.78 2.65 9.81
CA ALA A 116 19.66 1.72 10.52
C ALA A 116 20.53 0.91 9.55
N VAL A 117 19.98 0.52 8.39
CA VAL A 117 20.76 -0.16 7.34
C VAL A 117 21.89 0.74 6.81
N LEU A 118 21.59 2.02 6.51
CA LEU A 118 22.61 2.95 6.02
C LEU A 118 23.65 3.29 7.09
N GLU A 119 23.24 3.52 8.33
CA GLU A 119 24.16 3.81 9.44
C GLU A 119 25.10 2.62 9.74
N CYS A 120 24.57 1.40 9.76
CA CYS A 120 25.34 0.20 10.05
C CYS A 120 26.29 -0.19 8.91
N PHE A 121 25.79 -0.21 7.68
CA PHE A 121 26.53 -0.82 6.58
C PHE A 121 27.23 0.18 5.67
N VAL A 122 26.78 1.43 5.60
CA VAL A 122 27.37 2.47 4.75
C VAL A 122 28.18 3.47 5.57
N GLY A 123 27.67 3.87 6.73
CA GLY A 123 28.33 4.84 7.61
C GLY A 123 28.08 6.29 7.17
N SER A 124 29.14 7.08 6.95
CA SER A 124 29.02 8.49 6.62
C SER A 124 28.34 8.72 5.26
N LEU A 125 27.52 9.76 5.20
CA LEU A 125 26.80 10.18 4.00
C LEU A 125 27.03 11.68 3.81
N THR A 126 27.98 12.03 2.94
CA THR A 126 28.31 13.43 2.63
C THR A 126 27.65 13.80 1.30
N ASP A 127 26.92 14.93 1.29
CA ASP A 127 26.21 15.46 0.12
C ASP A 127 25.19 14.51 -0.53
N VAL A 128 24.78 13.46 0.15
CA VAL A 128 23.66 12.64 -0.32
C VAL A 128 22.37 13.43 -0.20
N ARG A 129 21.64 13.57 -1.31
CA ARG A 129 20.36 14.27 -1.39
C ARG A 129 19.18 13.33 -1.58
N ARG A 130 19.43 12.18 -2.24
CA ARG A 130 18.39 11.21 -2.58
C ARG A 130 18.95 9.80 -2.61
N VAL A 131 18.10 8.84 -2.36
CA VAL A 131 18.34 7.42 -2.63
C VAL A 131 17.43 6.96 -3.76
N PHE A 132 18.01 6.40 -4.82
CA PHE A 132 17.31 5.63 -5.83
C PHE A 132 17.42 4.16 -5.49
N TYR A 133 16.37 3.39 -5.77
CA TYR A 133 16.36 1.96 -5.47
C TYR A 133 15.47 1.20 -6.44
N TRP A 134 15.88 -0.03 -6.74
CA TRP A 134 15.14 -0.94 -7.61
C TRP A 134 15.37 -2.39 -7.21
N GLY A 135 14.49 -3.26 -7.71
CA GLY A 135 14.56 -4.69 -7.49
C GLY A 135 14.98 -5.44 -8.74
N PHE A 136 14.96 -6.76 -8.66
CA PHE A 136 15.21 -7.63 -9.80
C PHE A 136 14.22 -7.39 -10.94
N HIS A 137 14.74 -7.32 -12.17
CA HIS A 137 13.97 -7.30 -13.40
C HIS A 137 14.62 -8.23 -14.43
N LYS A 138 13.81 -9.09 -15.05
CA LYS A 138 14.30 -10.02 -16.07
C LYS A 138 14.72 -9.34 -17.36
N GLU A 139 14.08 -8.22 -17.70
CA GLU A 139 14.38 -7.45 -18.91
C GLU A 139 15.13 -6.18 -18.55
N GLU A 140 16.40 -6.09 -18.91
CA GLU A 140 17.29 -4.97 -18.61
C GLU A 140 16.82 -3.61 -19.17
N LYS A 141 15.86 -3.62 -20.08
CA LYS A 141 15.39 -2.41 -20.78
C LYS A 141 14.43 -1.52 -20.00
N HIS A 142 13.86 -1.98 -18.90
CA HIS A 142 12.82 -1.26 -18.15
C HIS A 142 12.97 -1.42 -16.64
N TYR A 143 14.03 -0.88 -16.08
CA TYR A 143 14.15 -0.74 -14.64
C TYR A 143 12.94 0.00 -14.09
N PHE A 144 12.26 -0.61 -13.13
CA PHE A 144 11.29 0.10 -12.34
C PHE A 144 11.96 0.58 -11.06
N ALA A 145 12.54 1.77 -11.15
CA ALA A 145 13.18 2.42 -10.03
C ALA A 145 12.20 3.36 -9.31
N SER A 146 12.40 3.51 -8.04
CA SER A 146 11.79 4.56 -7.23
C SER A 146 12.87 5.31 -6.46
N SER A 147 12.50 6.43 -5.86
CA SER A 147 13.43 7.25 -5.11
C SER A 147 12.76 7.95 -3.92
N LEU A 148 13.57 8.30 -2.92
CA LEU A 148 13.17 9.10 -1.76
C LEU A 148 14.21 10.18 -1.49
N PRO A 149 13.79 11.37 -1.02
CA PRO A 149 14.72 12.32 -0.44
C PRO A 149 15.43 11.68 0.75
N ILE A 150 16.74 11.93 0.90
CA ILE A 150 17.52 11.28 1.97
C ILE A 150 17.03 11.68 3.37
N ASN A 151 16.55 12.89 3.55
CA ASN A 151 16.00 13.33 4.83
C ASN A 151 14.75 12.52 5.23
N ARG A 152 13.92 12.06 4.28
CA ARG A 152 12.78 11.17 4.60
C ARG A 152 13.26 9.82 5.16
N VAL A 153 14.44 9.39 4.79
CA VAL A 153 15.04 8.14 5.27
C VAL A 153 15.71 8.33 6.63
N LEU A 154 16.49 9.40 6.79
CA LEU A 154 17.32 9.62 7.98
C LEU A 154 16.56 10.29 9.13
N ASP A 155 15.55 11.07 8.81
CA ASP A 155 14.79 11.87 9.78
C ASP A 155 13.30 11.57 9.65
N THR A 156 12.85 10.54 10.37
CA THR A 156 11.42 10.20 10.40
C THR A 156 10.67 11.30 11.17
N PRO A 157 9.74 12.02 10.52
CA PRO A 157 9.01 13.07 11.22
C PRO A 157 8.25 12.55 12.43
N PRO A 158 8.06 13.36 13.50
CA PRO A 158 7.31 12.94 14.68
C PRO A 158 5.91 12.42 14.32
N GLY A 159 5.55 11.28 14.86
CA GLY A 159 4.26 10.62 14.59
C GLY A 159 4.17 9.90 13.25
N GLN A 160 5.23 9.92 12.45
CA GLN A 160 5.32 9.13 11.21
C GLN A 160 6.05 7.80 11.45
N LEU A 161 5.82 6.84 10.55
CA LEU A 161 6.49 5.56 10.56
C LEU A 161 7.76 5.62 9.70
N PRO A 162 8.84 4.89 10.06
CA PRO A 162 10.06 4.89 9.28
C PRO A 162 9.88 4.17 7.94
N VAL A 163 10.64 4.58 6.93
CA VAL A 163 10.87 3.77 5.73
C VAL A 163 11.74 2.59 6.11
N PHE A 164 11.41 1.37 5.67
CA PHE A 164 12.18 0.19 6.07
C PHE A 164 12.26 -0.90 5.00
N LEU A 165 13.20 -1.81 5.18
CA LEU A 165 13.36 -3.02 4.39
C LEU A 165 12.61 -4.16 5.07
N ALA A 166 11.48 -4.56 4.49
CA ALA A 166 10.66 -5.64 5.02
C ALA A 166 11.19 -7.00 4.58
N TYR A 167 11.24 -7.92 5.51
CA TYR A 167 11.58 -9.34 5.33
C TYR A 167 10.46 -10.28 5.80
N LYS A 168 9.42 -9.76 6.50
CA LYS A 168 8.19 -10.51 6.81
C LYS A 168 6.93 -9.72 6.46
N MET A 169 5.90 -10.47 6.14
CA MET A 169 4.54 -10.00 5.89
C MET A 169 3.58 -10.93 6.65
N ASN A 170 2.68 -10.35 7.45
CA ASN A 170 1.75 -11.11 8.29
C ASN A 170 2.44 -12.19 9.16
N GLY A 171 3.62 -11.85 9.73
CA GLY A 171 4.40 -12.76 10.58
C GLY A 171 5.19 -13.84 9.83
N GLN A 172 5.09 -13.97 8.53
CA GLN A 172 5.77 -14.96 7.71
C GLN A 172 6.82 -14.33 6.79
N LYS A 173 7.81 -15.12 6.33
CA LYS A 173 8.76 -14.67 5.30
C LYS A 173 7.98 -14.21 4.05
N ILE A 174 8.46 -13.16 3.40
CA ILE A 174 7.80 -12.65 2.19
C ILE A 174 8.12 -13.61 1.04
N PRO A 175 7.12 -14.25 0.44
CA PRO A 175 7.35 -15.12 -0.72
C PRO A 175 7.69 -14.27 -1.96
N VAL A 176 8.31 -14.91 -2.95
CA VAL A 176 8.73 -14.24 -4.20
C VAL A 176 7.56 -13.57 -4.91
N GLU A 177 6.37 -14.20 -4.90
CA GLU A 177 5.13 -13.67 -5.47
C GLU A 177 4.71 -12.34 -4.84
N ARG A 178 5.10 -12.09 -3.60
CA ARG A 178 4.78 -10.85 -2.85
C ARG A 178 5.95 -9.87 -2.77
N GLY A 179 7.01 -10.13 -3.55
CA GLY A 179 8.16 -9.25 -3.67
C GLY A 179 9.30 -9.57 -2.71
N GLY A 180 9.31 -10.80 -2.14
CA GLY A 180 10.38 -11.30 -1.30
C GLY A 180 11.67 -11.66 -2.07
N PRO A 181 12.72 -12.00 -1.30
CA PRO A 181 12.74 -12.12 0.15
C PRO A 181 12.73 -10.79 0.90
N VAL A 182 13.13 -9.68 0.26
CA VAL A 182 13.17 -8.34 0.85
C VAL A 182 12.54 -7.33 -0.07
N ARG A 183 11.74 -6.44 0.49
CA ARG A 183 11.16 -5.32 -0.25
C ARG A 183 11.23 -4.02 0.55
N MET A 184 11.19 -2.89 -0.18
CA MET A 184 11.01 -1.58 0.41
C MET A 184 9.58 -1.41 0.91
N ILE A 185 9.40 -0.74 2.06
CA ILE A 185 8.11 -0.25 2.54
C ILE A 185 8.21 1.25 2.83
N VAL A 186 7.35 2.02 2.16
CA VAL A 186 7.20 3.47 2.35
C VAL A 186 5.78 3.72 2.85
N PRO A 187 5.58 4.10 4.11
CA PRO A 187 4.27 4.09 4.76
C PRO A 187 3.23 4.97 4.05
N GLU A 188 3.57 6.21 3.79
CA GLU A 188 2.69 7.26 3.29
C GLU A 188 2.38 7.17 1.79
N ALA A 189 3.19 6.41 1.03
CA ALA A 189 3.12 6.42 -0.42
C ALA A 189 2.32 5.25 -1.00
N TYR A 190 1.84 5.42 -2.23
CA TYR A 190 1.31 4.33 -3.04
C TYR A 190 2.33 3.21 -3.25
N GLY A 191 1.83 2.01 -3.58
CA GLY A 191 2.62 0.78 -3.61
C GLY A 191 3.86 0.80 -4.53
N PHE A 192 3.92 1.69 -5.52
CA PHE A 192 5.08 1.75 -6.41
C PHE A 192 6.35 2.30 -5.74
N LYS A 193 6.23 3.04 -4.62
CA LYS A 193 7.40 3.40 -3.79
C LYS A 193 7.91 2.22 -2.97
N SER A 194 7.08 1.22 -2.75
CA SER A 194 7.42 0.01 -1.98
C SER A 194 7.91 -1.10 -2.92
N ILE A 195 9.10 -0.89 -3.48
CA ILE A 195 9.73 -1.77 -4.48
C ILE A 195 9.87 -3.20 -3.97
N LYS A 196 9.49 -4.15 -4.84
CA LYS A 196 9.62 -5.61 -4.65
C LYS A 196 10.98 -6.11 -5.09
N TRP A 197 11.41 -7.27 -4.55
CA TRP A 197 12.68 -7.93 -4.94
C TRP A 197 13.88 -7.00 -4.86
N LEU A 198 13.94 -6.18 -3.82
CA LEU A 198 14.91 -5.11 -3.67
C LEU A 198 16.35 -5.65 -3.69
N GLN A 199 17.21 -5.13 -4.57
CA GLN A 199 18.58 -5.56 -4.72
C GLN A 199 19.60 -4.42 -4.91
N HIS A 200 19.13 -3.22 -5.26
CA HIS A 200 20.03 -2.12 -5.60
C HIS A 200 19.59 -0.80 -5.00
N MET A 201 20.55 -0.03 -4.50
CA MET A 201 20.40 1.35 -4.08
C MET A 201 21.56 2.20 -4.59
N VAL A 202 21.26 3.40 -5.06
CA VAL A 202 22.24 4.42 -5.44
C VAL A 202 22.01 5.67 -4.60
N LEU A 203 23.06 6.10 -3.91
CA LEU A 203 23.10 7.30 -3.10
C LEU A 203 23.67 8.45 -3.93
N THR A 204 22.89 9.51 -4.13
CA THR A 204 23.20 10.57 -5.08
C THR A 204 23.08 11.96 -4.48
N ASN A 205 23.86 12.92 -4.99
CA ASN A 205 23.67 14.33 -4.68
C ASN A 205 22.64 15.04 -5.59
N ASN A 206 22.06 14.30 -6.54
CA ASN A 206 20.96 14.79 -7.35
C ASN A 206 19.68 14.88 -6.52
N TYR A 207 19.11 16.06 -6.39
CA TYR A 207 17.85 16.26 -5.66
C TYR A 207 16.59 15.94 -6.49
N GLN A 208 16.73 15.78 -7.81
CA GLN A 208 15.59 15.53 -8.71
C GLN A 208 15.05 14.11 -8.54
N ALA A 209 13.74 13.99 -8.48
CA ALA A 209 13.06 12.71 -8.45
C ALA A 209 12.92 12.10 -9.85
N ASN A 210 14.04 11.72 -10.45
CA ASN A 210 14.09 11.14 -11.81
C ASN A 210 13.80 9.62 -11.81
N ASP A 211 12.90 9.17 -10.94
CA ASP A 211 12.46 7.77 -10.93
C ASP A 211 11.41 7.51 -12.04
N THR A 212 11.08 6.25 -12.24
CA THR A 212 10.22 5.81 -13.35
C THR A 212 8.88 6.56 -13.39
N TYR A 213 8.27 6.81 -12.24
CA TYR A 213 6.97 7.49 -12.20
C TYR A 213 7.08 9.01 -12.32
N ALA A 214 8.12 9.63 -11.79
CA ALA A 214 8.37 11.05 -11.96
C ALA A 214 8.56 11.39 -13.45
N LEU A 215 9.31 10.56 -14.19
CA LEU A 215 9.49 10.69 -15.62
C LEU A 215 8.20 10.50 -16.43
N HIS A 216 7.20 9.82 -15.88
CA HIS A 216 5.89 9.58 -16.51
C HIS A 216 4.80 10.54 -16.04
N ASN A 217 5.15 11.73 -15.57
CA ASN A 217 4.22 12.72 -15.00
C ASN A 217 3.45 12.19 -13.79
N ASN A 218 4.09 11.44 -12.94
CA ASN A 218 3.52 11.07 -11.68
C ASN A 218 3.93 12.06 -10.59
N ASP A 219 3.15 12.12 -9.54
CA ASP A 219 3.50 12.85 -8.34
C ASP A 219 4.72 12.18 -7.69
N PRO A 220 5.88 12.86 -7.57
CA PRO A 220 7.10 12.26 -7.05
C PRO A 220 6.99 11.81 -5.59
N ASP A 221 6.13 12.42 -4.79
CA ASP A 221 5.87 12.04 -3.41
C ASP A 221 4.81 10.95 -3.30
N SER A 222 3.80 11.03 -4.14
CA SER A 222 2.75 10.01 -4.31
C SER A 222 2.07 9.59 -3.01
N TYR A 223 1.68 10.57 -2.23
CA TYR A 223 0.97 10.33 -0.98
C TYR A 223 -0.39 9.66 -1.21
N MET A 224 -0.64 8.60 -0.44
CA MET A 224 -1.92 7.89 -0.47
C MET A 224 -3.06 8.81 -0.03
N LYS A 225 -4.11 8.85 -0.83
CA LYS A 225 -5.35 9.57 -0.53
C LYS A 225 -6.27 8.70 0.31
N THR A 226 -7.09 9.37 1.13
CA THR A 226 -8.18 8.72 1.87
C THR A 226 -9.37 8.52 0.94
N VAL A 227 -9.71 7.26 0.68
CA VAL A 227 -10.74 6.89 -0.30
C VAL A 227 -11.59 5.72 0.17
N ALA A 228 -12.89 5.79 -0.04
CA ALA A 228 -13.79 4.66 0.16
C ALA A 228 -13.93 3.83 -1.13
N ARG A 229 -14.08 2.51 -0.97
CA ARG A 229 -14.30 1.54 -2.04
C ARG A 229 -15.43 0.58 -1.66
N ILE A 230 -16.17 0.12 -2.65
CA ILE A 230 -17.23 -0.88 -2.49
C ILE A 230 -16.65 -2.26 -2.86
N ASN A 231 -17.02 -3.29 -2.11
CA ASN A 231 -16.69 -4.67 -2.48
C ASN A 231 -17.40 -5.03 -3.80
N VAL A 232 -16.64 -5.10 -4.89
CA VAL A 232 -17.18 -5.35 -6.23
C VAL A 232 -17.74 -6.76 -6.42
N HIS A 233 -17.40 -7.70 -5.56
CA HIS A 233 -17.88 -9.08 -5.58
C HIS A 233 -19.09 -9.31 -4.65
N GLY A 234 -19.59 -8.26 -3.99
CA GLY A 234 -20.77 -8.34 -3.14
C GLY A 234 -22.07 -8.56 -3.92
N GLN A 235 -23.12 -8.96 -3.21
CA GLN A 235 -24.47 -9.12 -3.77
C GLN A 235 -24.97 -7.80 -4.38
N ARG A 236 -25.63 -7.87 -5.54
CA ARG A 236 -26.19 -6.73 -6.26
C ARG A 236 -27.67 -6.88 -6.55
N GLU A 237 -28.21 -8.06 -6.42
CA GLU A 237 -29.64 -8.35 -6.64
C GLU A 237 -30.29 -8.74 -5.32
N PHE A 238 -31.41 -8.13 -5.04
CA PHE A 238 -32.17 -8.32 -3.81
C PHE A 238 -33.63 -8.56 -4.12
N GLU A 239 -34.31 -9.32 -3.31
CA GLU A 239 -35.76 -9.58 -3.44
C GLU A 239 -36.55 -8.41 -2.82
N LYS A 240 -37.73 -8.14 -3.35
CA LYS A 240 -38.65 -7.17 -2.77
C LYS A 240 -38.89 -7.44 -1.29
N GLY A 241 -38.85 -6.38 -0.50
CA GLY A 241 -39.04 -6.46 0.94
C GLY A 241 -37.80 -6.90 1.74
N SER A 242 -36.70 -7.27 1.06
CA SER A 242 -35.44 -7.58 1.74
C SER A 242 -34.59 -6.35 1.96
N SER A 243 -33.79 -6.33 3.02
CA SER A 243 -32.78 -5.30 3.25
C SER A 243 -31.62 -5.41 2.26
N ILE A 244 -31.15 -4.27 1.74
CA ILE A 244 -29.98 -4.19 0.87
C ILE A 244 -28.72 -4.17 1.73
N ARG A 245 -27.83 -5.13 1.55
CA ARG A 245 -26.58 -5.25 2.31
C ARG A 245 -25.39 -4.99 1.40
N LEU A 246 -24.62 -3.95 1.72
CA LEU A 246 -23.40 -3.60 0.99
C LEU A 246 -22.25 -3.47 1.99
N ASN A 247 -21.04 -3.71 1.49
CA ASN A 247 -19.82 -3.63 2.28
C ASN A 247 -18.64 -3.15 1.44
N GLY A 248 -17.58 -2.76 2.11
CA GLY A 248 -16.36 -2.35 1.47
C GLY A 248 -15.29 -1.90 2.46
N ILE A 249 -14.35 -1.13 1.96
CA ILE A 249 -13.23 -0.59 2.73
C ILE A 249 -13.15 0.92 2.59
N ALA A 250 -12.52 1.57 3.57
CA ALA A 250 -11.99 2.93 3.38
C ALA A 250 -10.50 2.93 3.70
N MET A 251 -9.70 3.31 2.69
CA MET A 251 -8.26 3.52 2.83
C MET A 251 -8.01 4.75 3.68
N VAL A 252 -7.11 4.65 4.63
CA VAL A 252 -6.70 5.75 5.49
C VAL A 252 -5.39 6.31 4.97
N GLY A 253 -5.48 7.34 4.16
CA GLY A 253 -4.33 8.03 3.60
C GLY A 253 -3.60 8.91 4.62
N MET A 254 -2.69 9.74 4.12
CA MET A 254 -1.86 10.62 4.95
C MET A 254 -2.69 11.60 5.79
N SER A 255 -3.82 12.08 5.27
CA SER A 255 -4.72 13.01 5.97
C SER A 255 -5.64 12.35 7.00
N GLY A 256 -5.55 11.02 7.21
CA GLY A 256 -6.47 10.31 8.09
C GLY A 256 -7.87 10.15 7.51
N LEU A 257 -8.77 9.52 8.26
CA LEU A 257 -10.19 9.33 7.90
C LEU A 257 -11.07 10.00 8.96
N LYS A 258 -11.90 10.96 8.55
CA LYS A 258 -12.87 11.63 9.40
C LYS A 258 -14.19 10.87 9.42
N LYS A 259 -14.75 10.55 8.25
CA LYS A 259 -16.01 9.81 8.11
C LYS A 259 -16.13 9.15 6.73
N ILE A 260 -17.06 8.22 6.64
CA ILE A 260 -17.53 7.63 5.37
C ILE A 260 -18.97 8.08 5.17
N GLU A 261 -19.34 8.35 3.95
CA GLU A 261 -20.71 8.74 3.59
C GLU A 261 -21.18 7.93 2.39
N TYR A 262 -22.48 7.65 2.34
CA TYR A 262 -23.13 7.06 1.17
C TYR A 262 -24.28 7.91 0.67
N TRP A 263 -24.59 7.72 -0.59
CA TRP A 263 -25.76 8.27 -1.26
C TRP A 263 -26.39 7.21 -2.14
N MET A 264 -27.70 7.06 -2.08
CA MET A 264 -28.42 6.12 -2.91
C MET A 264 -29.61 6.82 -3.56
N ARG A 265 -29.81 6.55 -4.85
CA ARG A 265 -30.92 7.10 -5.63
C ARG A 265 -31.44 6.06 -6.64
N PRO A 266 -32.69 6.20 -7.16
CA PRO A 266 -33.12 5.47 -8.35
C PRO A 266 -32.13 5.73 -9.51
N ASP A 267 -31.94 4.72 -10.35
CA ASP A 267 -31.08 4.83 -11.54
C ASP A 267 -31.57 5.95 -12.47
N GLN A 268 -30.66 6.85 -12.83
CA GLN A 268 -30.89 7.96 -13.74
C GLN A 268 -30.35 7.68 -15.15
N GLY A 269 -30.01 6.42 -15.46
CA GLY A 269 -29.38 6.02 -16.72
C GLY A 269 -27.86 6.27 -16.77
N THR A 270 -27.27 6.66 -15.67
CA THR A 270 -25.81 6.85 -15.56
C THR A 270 -25.06 5.54 -15.29
N HIS A 271 -25.80 4.46 -15.04
CA HIS A 271 -25.26 3.15 -14.67
C HIS A 271 -24.29 3.20 -13.49
N GLY A 272 -24.55 4.12 -12.56
CA GLY A 272 -23.69 4.35 -11.39
C GLY A 272 -22.39 5.07 -11.72
N HIS A 273 -22.26 5.68 -12.91
CA HIS A 273 -21.08 6.44 -13.30
C HIS A 273 -21.41 7.92 -13.42
N LEU A 274 -20.78 8.74 -12.60
CA LEU A 274 -20.79 10.19 -12.69
C LEU A 274 -19.35 10.67 -12.82
N GLU A 275 -19.14 11.67 -13.66
CA GLU A 275 -17.80 12.28 -13.80
C GLU A 275 -17.39 12.99 -12.50
N PRO A 276 -16.08 13.16 -12.24
CA PRO A 276 -15.59 13.80 -11.02
C PRO A 276 -16.11 15.22 -10.79
N ASP A 277 -16.46 15.93 -11.84
CA ASP A 277 -16.99 17.32 -11.85
C ASP A 277 -18.51 17.40 -12.04
N ASP A 278 -19.22 16.27 -11.95
CA ASP A 278 -20.67 16.24 -12.12
C ASP A 278 -21.37 17.06 -11.03
N PRO A 279 -22.26 18.02 -11.40
CA PRO A 279 -22.95 18.86 -10.44
C PRO A 279 -23.88 18.10 -9.48
N ALA A 280 -24.22 16.85 -9.77
CA ALA A 280 -24.98 15.99 -8.86
C ALA A 280 -24.26 15.79 -7.52
N TRP A 281 -22.94 15.88 -7.48
CA TRP A 281 -22.19 15.77 -6.23
C TRP A 281 -22.47 16.88 -5.22
N GLU A 282 -22.80 18.09 -5.70
CA GLU A 282 -23.13 19.24 -4.86
C GLU A 282 -24.51 19.12 -4.22
N THR A 283 -25.44 18.46 -4.90
CA THR A 283 -26.83 18.31 -4.48
C THR A 283 -27.15 16.96 -3.83
N ALA A 284 -26.18 16.06 -3.77
CA ALA A 284 -26.34 14.73 -3.21
C ALA A 284 -26.65 14.75 -1.71
N SER A 285 -27.64 14.00 -1.30
CA SER A 285 -28.03 13.83 0.11
C SER A 285 -27.14 12.75 0.76
N TRP A 286 -25.96 13.14 1.18
CA TRP A 286 -24.99 12.24 1.81
C TRP A 286 -25.42 11.87 3.23
N THR A 287 -25.41 10.57 3.53
CA THR A 287 -25.69 10.00 4.85
C THR A 287 -24.42 9.39 5.41
N GLU A 288 -24.09 9.69 6.65
CA GLU A 288 -22.92 9.14 7.31
C GLU A 288 -23.07 7.62 7.53
N LEU A 289 -21.97 6.92 7.30
CA LEU A 289 -21.83 5.48 7.38
C LEU A 289 -20.78 5.11 8.42
N SER A 290 -21.17 4.28 9.39
CA SER A 290 -20.23 3.77 10.38
C SER A 290 -19.27 2.75 9.78
N TYR A 291 -18.01 2.78 10.23
CA TYR A 291 -17.01 1.76 9.95
C TYR A 291 -16.83 0.83 11.15
N GLU A 292 -16.25 -0.34 10.92
CA GLU A 292 -16.07 -1.35 11.95
C GLU A 292 -15.05 -0.91 12.99
N SER A 293 -15.27 -1.32 14.24
CA SER A 293 -14.30 -1.18 15.31
C SER A 293 -13.05 -2.05 15.05
N PRO A 294 -11.91 -1.76 15.69
CA PRO A 294 -10.73 -2.60 15.56
C PRO A 294 -11.02 -4.06 15.91
N PRO A 295 -10.37 -5.01 15.21
CA PRO A 295 -10.46 -6.42 15.55
C PRO A 295 -10.11 -6.66 17.04
N LYS A 296 -10.87 -7.49 17.72
CA LYS A 296 -10.61 -7.79 19.13
C LYS A 296 -9.61 -8.93 19.33
N ASN A 297 -9.80 -10.03 18.60
CA ASN A 297 -9.05 -11.27 18.80
C ASN A 297 -8.50 -11.87 17.52
N ASN A 298 -8.99 -11.45 16.36
CA ASN A 298 -8.57 -11.99 15.07
C ASN A 298 -8.36 -10.85 14.07
N TRP A 299 -7.11 -10.58 13.75
CA TRP A 299 -6.70 -9.54 12.78
C TRP A 299 -6.72 -10.03 11.33
N GLY A 300 -6.86 -11.35 11.12
CA GLY A 300 -6.82 -11.97 9.79
C GLY A 300 -5.41 -12.15 9.25
N GLY A 301 -5.28 -12.21 7.93
CA GLY A 301 -3.98 -12.21 7.24
C GLY A 301 -3.12 -13.45 7.47
N ASP A 302 -3.71 -14.59 7.82
CA ASP A 302 -3.02 -15.84 8.14
C ASP A 302 -2.04 -15.71 9.33
N LEU A 303 -2.28 -14.72 10.21
CA LEU A 303 -1.52 -14.61 11.46
C LEU A 303 -1.75 -15.84 12.35
N PRO A 304 -0.72 -16.35 13.05
CA PRO A 304 -0.87 -17.42 14.02
C PRO A 304 -1.97 -17.09 15.02
N ASP A 305 -3.00 -17.93 15.10
CA ASP A 305 -4.21 -17.70 15.94
C ASP A 305 -4.92 -16.36 15.66
N GLY A 306 -4.66 -15.71 14.53
CA GLY A 306 -5.16 -14.36 14.25
C GLY A 306 -4.57 -13.25 15.12
N LYS A 307 -3.54 -13.54 15.92
CA LYS A 307 -2.96 -12.62 16.90
C LYS A 307 -1.78 -11.84 16.31
N LEU A 308 -1.69 -10.58 16.74
CA LEU A 308 -0.53 -9.75 16.42
C LEU A 308 0.70 -10.19 17.22
N PRO A 309 1.91 -10.12 16.63
CA PRO A 309 3.14 -10.21 17.40
C PRO A 309 3.30 -8.97 18.30
N ASP A 310 4.17 -9.07 19.29
CA ASP A 310 4.52 -7.94 20.14
C ASP A 310 5.27 -6.85 19.33
N GLY A 311 5.23 -5.62 19.83
CA GLY A 311 5.99 -4.50 19.27
C GLY A 311 5.46 -3.98 17.92
N VAL A 312 4.14 -4.06 17.68
CA VAL A 312 3.52 -3.36 16.54
C VAL A 312 3.35 -1.89 16.91
N GLU A 313 4.02 -1.00 16.16
CA GLU A 313 4.14 0.44 16.44
C GLU A 313 2.80 1.17 16.63
N GLN A 314 1.77 0.74 15.93
CA GLN A 314 0.44 1.36 15.98
C GLN A 314 -0.48 0.76 17.06
N ILE A 315 0.06 -0.14 17.89
CA ILE A 315 -0.71 -0.85 18.94
C ILE A 315 -0.11 -0.53 20.32
N HIS A 316 -0.96 -0.16 21.27
CA HIS A 316 -0.57 -0.03 22.67
C HIS A 316 -0.16 -1.37 23.27
N ALA A 317 1.08 -1.52 23.68
CA ALA A 317 1.60 -2.77 24.25
C ALA A 317 0.76 -3.27 25.46
N ALA A 318 0.31 -2.37 26.33
CA ALA A 318 -0.45 -2.76 27.53
C ALA A 318 -1.89 -3.20 27.26
N SER A 319 -2.54 -2.69 26.22
CA SER A 319 -3.96 -2.94 25.95
C SER A 319 -4.24 -3.80 24.72
N GLY A 320 -3.24 -3.97 23.84
CA GLY A 320 -3.39 -4.62 22.55
C GLY A 320 -4.32 -3.87 21.58
N ARG A 321 -4.65 -2.61 21.89
CA ARG A 321 -5.55 -1.78 21.07
C ARG A 321 -4.78 -0.79 20.21
N PRO A 322 -5.31 -0.40 19.05
CA PRO A 322 -4.71 0.66 18.26
C PRO A 322 -4.55 1.96 19.05
N VAL A 323 -3.41 2.63 18.85
CA VAL A 323 -3.12 3.97 19.39
C VAL A 323 -4.11 4.98 18.81
N ILE A 324 -4.38 4.84 17.51
CA ILE A 324 -5.35 5.64 16.76
C ILE A 324 -6.20 4.70 15.93
N TRP A 325 -7.52 4.94 15.90
CA TRP A 325 -8.43 4.24 15.01
C TRP A 325 -9.30 5.23 14.24
N PRO A 326 -9.36 5.15 12.92
CA PRO A 326 -8.67 4.19 11.99
C PRO A 326 -7.15 4.33 11.99
N ILE A 327 -6.45 3.21 11.80
CA ILE A 327 -4.99 3.16 11.75
C ILE A 327 -4.50 3.87 10.47
N PRO A 328 -3.60 4.88 10.57
CA PRO A 328 -3.01 5.54 9.41
C PRO A 328 -2.30 4.56 8.47
N TYR A 329 -2.36 4.83 7.18
CA TYR A 329 -1.77 4.04 6.10
C TYR A 329 -2.31 2.61 5.95
N SER A 330 -3.44 2.32 6.60
CA SER A 330 -4.16 1.06 6.58
C SER A 330 -5.55 1.25 5.97
N TRP A 331 -6.50 0.42 6.29
CA TRP A 331 -7.89 0.58 5.94
C TRP A 331 -8.82 0.27 7.12
N VAL A 332 -10.09 0.64 6.99
CA VAL A 332 -11.17 0.13 7.81
C VAL A 332 -12.21 -0.56 6.95
N LEU A 333 -12.91 -1.51 7.53
CA LEU A 333 -14.05 -2.17 6.92
C LEU A 333 -15.32 -1.37 7.23
N TRP A 334 -16.24 -1.32 6.28
CA TRP A 334 -17.57 -0.79 6.50
C TRP A 334 -18.65 -1.73 5.96
N LYS A 335 -19.79 -1.74 6.62
CA LYS A 335 -21.00 -2.47 6.21
C LYS A 335 -22.20 -1.57 6.37
N VAL A 336 -23.13 -1.63 5.45
CA VAL A 336 -24.42 -0.95 5.54
C VAL A 336 -25.54 -1.92 5.28
N MET A 337 -26.61 -1.77 6.05
CA MET A 337 -27.88 -2.44 5.82
C MET A 337 -28.94 -1.37 5.62
N LEU A 338 -29.35 -1.21 4.36
CA LEU A 338 -30.36 -0.25 3.97
C LEU A 338 -31.75 -0.90 4.04
N PRO A 339 -32.81 -0.13 4.35
CA PRO A 339 -34.18 -0.65 4.33
C PRO A 339 -34.54 -1.17 2.94
N ALA A 340 -35.54 -2.05 2.91
CA ALA A 340 -36.12 -2.55 1.67
C ALA A 340 -36.54 -1.40 0.76
N GLN A 341 -36.29 -1.55 -0.51
CA GLN A 341 -36.70 -0.62 -1.56
C GLN A 341 -37.80 -1.25 -2.44
N GLU A 342 -38.52 -0.43 -3.16
CA GLU A 342 -39.45 -0.91 -4.20
C GLU A 342 -38.65 -1.54 -5.37
N PRO A 343 -39.27 -2.46 -6.11
CA PRO A 343 -38.64 -3.05 -7.30
C PRO A 343 -38.12 -2.00 -8.27
N GLY A 344 -36.86 -2.17 -8.71
CA GLY A 344 -36.19 -1.22 -9.58
C GLY A 344 -34.68 -1.29 -9.48
N THR A 345 -34.02 -0.47 -10.29
CA THR A 345 -32.56 -0.33 -10.25
C THR A 345 -32.19 0.97 -9.52
N TYR A 346 -31.20 0.87 -8.67
CA TYR A 346 -30.69 1.97 -7.85
C TYR A 346 -29.19 2.12 -8.04
N GLU A 347 -28.71 3.34 -7.91
CA GLU A 347 -27.30 3.70 -7.88
C GLU A 347 -26.90 3.97 -6.44
N PHE A 348 -25.91 3.24 -5.95
CA PHE A 348 -25.32 3.44 -4.64
C PHE A 348 -23.90 3.98 -4.79
N TYR A 349 -23.62 5.06 -4.09
CA TYR A 349 -22.35 5.76 -4.09
C TYR A 349 -21.78 5.78 -2.67
N VAL A 350 -20.45 5.64 -2.55
CA VAL A 350 -19.76 5.79 -1.26
C VAL A 350 -18.54 6.67 -1.42
N ARG A 351 -18.30 7.54 -0.43
CA ARG A 351 -17.11 8.39 -0.39
C ARG A 351 -16.53 8.45 1.01
N ALA A 352 -15.23 8.73 1.08
CA ALA A 352 -14.55 9.09 2.32
C ALA A 352 -14.39 10.61 2.41
N VAL A 353 -14.38 11.11 3.63
CA VAL A 353 -13.97 12.46 3.99
C VAL A 353 -12.73 12.34 4.85
N ASP A 354 -11.64 12.99 4.46
CA ASP A 354 -10.37 12.93 5.18
C ASP A 354 -10.38 13.80 6.46
N GLY A 355 -9.30 13.72 7.24
CA GLY A 355 -9.16 14.48 8.50
C GLY A 355 -9.13 15.99 8.29
N ASN A 356 -8.77 16.48 7.11
CA ASN A 356 -8.79 17.90 6.74
C ASN A 356 -10.18 18.36 6.25
N GLY A 357 -11.14 17.45 6.09
CA GLY A 357 -12.48 17.74 5.61
C GLY A 357 -12.64 17.65 4.08
N ASN A 358 -11.62 17.20 3.34
CA ASN A 358 -11.74 17.00 1.90
C ASN A 358 -12.49 15.71 1.60
N ALA A 359 -13.58 15.82 0.86
CA ALA A 359 -14.38 14.68 0.41
C ALA A 359 -13.94 14.21 -0.99
N GLN A 360 -14.14 12.93 -1.29
CA GLN A 360 -14.13 12.46 -2.68
C GLN A 360 -15.30 13.10 -3.47
N PRO A 361 -15.13 13.37 -4.78
CA PRO A 361 -13.93 13.10 -5.57
C PRO A 361 -12.82 14.09 -5.27
N GLN A 362 -11.59 13.63 -5.23
CA GLN A 362 -10.43 14.50 -5.02
C GLN A 362 -9.68 14.69 -6.34
N PRO A 363 -9.15 15.89 -6.59
CA PRO A 363 -8.44 16.15 -7.83
C PRO A 363 -7.21 15.27 -7.96
N ARG A 364 -6.91 14.92 -9.19
CA ARG A 364 -5.71 14.21 -9.59
C ARG A 364 -4.78 15.19 -10.29
N PRO A 365 -3.84 15.82 -9.55
CA PRO A 365 -3.05 16.93 -10.07
C PRO A 365 -2.13 16.54 -11.23
N ASN A 366 -1.68 15.29 -11.24
CA ASN A 366 -0.83 14.73 -12.29
C ASN A 366 -1.41 13.41 -12.80
N ARG A 367 -1.08 13.04 -14.03
CA ARG A 367 -1.37 11.71 -14.55
C ARG A 367 -0.78 10.66 -13.61
N GLN A 368 -1.58 9.69 -13.18
CA GLN A 368 -1.18 8.61 -12.27
C GLN A 368 -0.82 9.03 -10.82
N SER A 369 -1.30 10.17 -10.37
CA SER A 369 -1.12 10.63 -8.98
C SER A 369 -2.10 10.01 -7.95
N GLY A 370 -2.77 8.94 -8.31
CA GLY A 370 -3.76 8.26 -7.48
C GLY A 370 -5.20 8.66 -7.76
N TYR A 371 -6.04 7.70 -8.11
CA TYR A 371 -7.47 7.92 -8.30
C TYR A 371 -8.19 8.10 -6.97
N ALA A 372 -9.01 9.13 -6.89
CA ALA A 372 -9.86 9.42 -5.73
C ALA A 372 -11.30 9.73 -6.14
N ASP A 373 -11.76 9.08 -7.21
CA ASP A 373 -13.14 9.17 -7.66
C ASP A 373 -14.07 8.44 -6.69
N ILE A 374 -15.33 8.85 -6.66
CA ILE A 374 -16.35 8.20 -5.83
C ILE A 374 -16.61 6.79 -6.34
N ALA A 375 -16.63 5.83 -5.44
CA ALA A 375 -16.99 4.47 -5.79
C ALA A 375 -18.51 4.30 -5.88
N SER A 376 -18.95 3.56 -6.88
CA SER A 376 -20.37 3.34 -7.14
C SER A 376 -20.68 1.92 -7.58
N VAL A 377 -21.94 1.54 -7.41
CA VAL A 377 -22.49 0.26 -7.87
C VAL A 377 -23.97 0.38 -8.14
N GLN A 378 -24.43 -0.35 -9.16
CA GLN A 378 -25.87 -0.57 -9.35
C GLN A 378 -26.37 -1.70 -8.46
N VAL A 379 -27.56 -1.51 -7.93
CA VAL A 379 -28.29 -2.47 -7.10
C VAL A 379 -29.66 -2.67 -7.70
N THR A 380 -30.07 -3.91 -7.92
CA THR A 380 -31.38 -4.25 -8.48
C THR A 380 -32.24 -4.90 -7.42
N VAL A 381 -33.44 -4.37 -7.22
CA VAL A 381 -34.49 -4.99 -6.41
C VAL A 381 -35.48 -5.65 -7.35
N LYS A 382 -35.63 -6.96 -7.25
CA LYS A 382 -36.57 -7.78 -8.06
C LYS A 382 -37.99 -7.60 -7.57
N PRO A 383 -38.98 -7.81 -8.45
CA PRO A 383 -40.40 -7.72 -8.10
C PRO A 383 -40.83 -8.65 -6.95
#